data_014c5cb05cf116d13c7dbe29914fff4a
#
_entry.id   014c5cb05cf116d13c7dbe29914fff4a
#
_cell.length_a   1.000
_cell.length_b   1.000
_cell.length_c   1.000
_cell.angle_alpha   90.00
_cell.angle_beta   90.00
_cell.angle_gamma   90.00
#
_symmetry.space_group_name_H-M   'P 1'
#
loop_
_entity.id
_entity.type
_entity.pdbx_description
1 polymer ?
#
loop_
_entity_poly.entity_id
_entity_poly.type
_entity_poly.pdbx_seq_one_letter_code
_entity_poly.pdbx_strand_id
1 'polypeptide(L)'
;MKIVSGIYGGRPLKTLDGKTTRPTSDKVRGAIFNMIGPYFEGGRVLDLYAGSGGLSIEAVSRGMSSAVLVERDRRAQNIVAENIRMTKETSKFQLLKMESSRALEQVEGVFDLIFLDPPYAKEQIVSDIEKMAERDLFSKDVMVVCETDKSVELPEEIACLGIWKEKIYGISKVTVYVR
;
A
#
# COMPACT_ATOMS: atom_id res chain seq x y z
N MET A 1 7.97 15.21 2.36
CA MET A 1 7.06 14.21 2.92
C MET A 1 7.61 13.70 4.24
N LYS A 2 6.76 13.36 5.19
CA LYS A 2 7.18 12.82 6.49
C LYS A 2 6.18 11.79 7.00
N ILE A 3 6.61 10.91 7.89
CA ILE A 3 5.72 10.00 8.61
C ILE A 3 4.84 10.82 9.54
N VAL A 4 3.53 10.59 9.49
CA VAL A 4 2.55 11.39 10.24
C VAL A 4 2.48 10.97 11.69
N SER A 5 2.44 9.67 11.98
CA SER A 5 2.25 9.17 13.34
C SER A 5 2.95 7.83 13.57
N GLY A 6 3.00 7.41 14.83
CA GLY A 6 3.58 6.13 15.24
C GLY A 6 5.05 6.24 15.62
N ILE A 7 5.74 5.10 15.67
CA ILE A 7 7.12 5.01 16.17
C ILE A 7 8.15 5.76 15.31
N TYR A 8 7.85 5.99 14.03
CA TYR A 8 8.70 6.80 13.15
C TYR A 8 8.13 8.20 12.90
N GLY A 9 7.11 8.60 13.65
CA GLY A 9 6.42 9.88 13.46
C GLY A 9 7.36 11.07 13.40
N GLY A 10 7.11 11.95 12.43
CA GLY A 10 7.92 13.16 12.21
C GLY A 10 9.18 12.95 11.38
N ARG A 11 9.62 11.72 11.14
CA ARG A 11 10.82 11.47 10.32
C ARG A 11 10.57 11.79 8.85
N PRO A 12 11.54 12.44 8.17
CA PRO A 12 11.36 12.80 6.76
C PRO A 12 11.43 11.58 5.84
N LEU A 13 10.65 11.63 4.77
CA LEU A 13 10.67 10.64 3.70
C LEU A 13 11.10 11.32 2.41
N LYS A 14 11.96 10.66 1.64
CA LYS A 14 12.31 11.10 0.29
C LYS A 14 11.19 10.73 -0.68
N THR A 15 10.99 11.57 -1.67
CA THR A 15 10.04 11.36 -2.77
C THR A 15 10.75 11.42 -4.10
N LEU A 16 10.14 10.82 -5.13
CA LEU A 16 10.63 10.98 -6.48
C LEU A 16 10.30 12.39 -6.98
N ASP A 17 11.34 13.11 -7.42
CA ASP A 17 11.18 14.37 -8.10
C ASP A 17 10.76 14.10 -9.55
N GLY A 18 9.49 14.36 -9.88
CA GLY A 18 9.00 14.15 -11.22
C GLY A 18 7.50 14.28 -11.35
N LYS A 19 7.05 14.63 -12.56
CA LYS A 19 5.65 14.89 -12.88
C LYS A 19 4.80 13.62 -13.03
N THR A 20 5.43 12.44 -13.03
CA THR A 20 4.78 11.16 -13.31
C THR A 20 4.38 10.39 -12.08
N THR A 21 4.97 10.70 -10.93
CA THR A 21 4.60 10.11 -9.65
C THR A 21 3.97 11.17 -8.78
N ARG A 22 2.75 10.90 -8.36
CA ARG A 22 2.02 11.74 -7.44
C ARG A 22 2.16 11.12 -6.05
N PRO A 23 3.05 11.64 -5.18
CA PRO A 23 3.12 11.13 -3.82
C PRO A 23 1.80 11.42 -3.12
N THR A 24 1.27 10.44 -2.42
CA THR A 24 0.15 10.65 -1.51
C THR A 24 0.62 11.66 -0.46
N SER A 25 -0.03 12.82 -0.40
CA SER A 25 0.35 13.88 0.54
C SER A 25 0.27 13.39 1.98
N ASP A 26 1.01 14.04 2.87
CA ASP A 26 0.96 13.73 4.31
C ASP A 26 -0.47 13.79 4.85
N LYS A 27 -1.24 14.79 4.42
CA LYS A 27 -2.64 14.96 4.81
C LYS A 27 -3.52 13.80 4.35
N VAL A 28 -3.41 13.40 3.08
CA VAL A 28 -4.20 12.29 2.53
C VAL A 28 -3.79 10.98 3.17
N ARG A 29 -2.50 10.75 3.35
CA ARG A 29 -2.00 9.55 4.02
C ARG A 29 -2.52 9.46 5.47
N GLY A 30 -2.47 10.55 6.22
CA GLY A 30 -3.05 10.61 7.56
C GLY A 30 -4.54 10.30 7.56
N ALA A 31 -5.28 10.83 6.59
CA ALA A 31 -6.72 10.57 6.44
C ALA A 31 -7.02 9.11 6.12
N ILE A 32 -6.22 8.47 5.25
CA ILE A 32 -6.34 7.05 4.95
C ILE A 32 -6.19 6.22 6.22
N PHE A 33 -5.13 6.46 7.00
CA PHE A 33 -4.89 5.70 8.22
C PHE A 33 -5.91 5.99 9.33
N ASN A 34 -6.46 7.19 9.40
CA ASN A 34 -7.59 7.46 10.31
C ASN A 34 -8.81 6.62 9.94
N MET A 35 -9.02 6.34 8.66
CA MET A 35 -10.14 5.54 8.18
C MET A 35 -9.94 4.05 8.45
N ILE A 36 -8.72 3.52 8.26
CA ILE A 36 -8.43 2.09 8.36
C ILE A 36 -7.80 1.65 9.69
N GLY A 37 -7.35 2.61 10.52
CA GLY A 37 -6.69 2.34 11.79
C GLY A 37 -7.35 3.11 12.95
N PRO A 38 -6.68 4.12 13.51
CA PRO A 38 -5.40 4.72 13.11
C PRO A 38 -4.15 3.92 13.48
N TYR A 39 -4.25 2.94 14.37
CA TYR A 39 -3.14 2.12 14.85
C TYR A 39 -3.49 0.62 14.74
N PHE A 40 -2.45 -0.21 14.70
CA PHE A 40 -2.56 -1.65 14.50
C PHE A 40 -1.79 -2.41 15.59
N GLU A 41 -2.21 -3.65 15.84
CA GLU A 41 -1.56 -4.56 16.80
C GLU A 41 -0.90 -5.73 16.06
N GLY A 42 0.05 -5.41 15.20
CA GLY A 42 0.75 -6.39 14.37
C GLY A 42 0.07 -6.62 13.01
N GLY A 43 0.58 -7.59 12.28
CA GLY A 43 0.11 -7.95 10.95
C GLY A 43 1.13 -7.65 9.85
N ARG A 44 0.88 -8.19 8.65
CA ARG A 44 1.76 -8.05 7.48
C ARG A 44 1.13 -7.15 6.43
N VAL A 45 1.95 -6.26 5.89
CA VAL A 45 1.57 -5.35 4.80
C VAL A 45 2.13 -5.86 3.47
N LEU A 46 1.32 -5.77 2.41
CA LEU A 46 1.77 -5.93 1.03
C LEU A 46 1.47 -4.63 0.26
N ASP A 47 2.50 -4.05 -0.32
CA ASP A 47 2.38 -2.84 -1.13
C ASP A 47 2.87 -3.14 -2.55
N LEU A 48 1.93 -3.40 -3.47
CA LEU A 48 2.27 -3.86 -4.81
C LEU A 48 2.80 -2.78 -5.76
N TYR A 49 2.64 -1.52 -5.39
CA TYR A 49 3.07 -0.35 -6.19
C TYR A 49 3.66 0.68 -5.25
N ALA A 50 4.80 0.34 -4.67
CA ALA A 50 5.29 1.03 -3.48
C ALA A 50 5.67 2.52 -3.68
N GLY A 51 6.15 2.88 -4.86
CA GLY A 51 6.57 4.26 -5.13
C GLY A 51 7.71 4.70 -4.21
N SER A 52 7.42 5.57 -3.26
CA SER A 52 8.39 6.01 -2.24
C SER A 52 8.43 5.10 -1.00
N GLY A 53 7.45 4.20 -0.87
CA GLY A 53 7.28 3.37 0.32
C GLY A 53 6.52 4.04 1.46
N GLY A 54 5.98 5.23 1.24
CA GLY A 54 5.35 6.03 2.30
C GLY A 54 4.18 5.35 3.01
N LEU A 55 3.30 4.66 2.27
CA LEU A 55 2.16 3.97 2.86
C LEU A 55 2.59 2.80 3.74
N SER A 56 3.52 1.97 3.26
CA SER A 56 4.02 0.82 4.01
C SER A 56 4.79 1.23 5.25
N ILE A 57 5.63 2.25 5.15
CA ILE A 57 6.42 2.73 6.28
C ILE A 57 5.50 3.35 7.34
N GLU A 58 4.49 4.12 6.91
CA GLU A 58 3.47 4.65 7.81
C GLU A 58 2.71 3.51 8.52
N ALA A 59 2.33 2.45 7.80
CA ALA A 59 1.62 1.31 8.38
C ALA A 59 2.45 0.61 9.46
N VAL A 60 3.73 0.36 9.21
CA VAL A 60 4.63 -0.23 10.21
C VAL A 60 4.85 0.73 11.37
N SER A 61 5.00 2.04 11.09
CA SER A 61 5.10 3.07 12.13
C SER A 61 3.90 3.03 13.09
N ARG A 62 2.72 2.71 12.58
CA ARG A 62 1.47 2.67 13.36
C ARG A 62 1.14 1.31 13.95
N GLY A 63 2.05 0.34 13.86
CA GLY A 63 1.90 -0.92 14.57
C GLY A 63 1.88 -2.20 13.75
N MET A 64 1.88 -2.14 12.40
CA MET A 64 2.06 -3.35 11.60
C MET A 64 3.44 -3.94 11.85
N SER A 65 3.55 -5.25 11.83
CA SER A 65 4.80 -5.95 12.20
C SER A 65 5.85 -5.90 11.10
N SER A 66 5.43 -5.99 9.85
CA SER A 66 6.34 -6.03 8.70
C SER A 66 5.64 -5.66 7.41
N ALA A 67 6.41 -5.33 6.39
CA ALA A 67 5.90 -4.97 5.08
C ALA A 67 6.73 -5.58 3.97
N VAL A 68 6.04 -6.05 2.93
CA VAL A 68 6.63 -6.41 1.63
C VAL A 68 6.26 -5.29 0.66
N LEU A 69 7.27 -4.64 0.11
CA LEU A 69 7.11 -3.54 -0.85
C LEU A 69 7.59 -4.01 -2.22
N VAL A 70 6.76 -3.81 -3.22
CA VAL A 70 7.07 -4.19 -4.60
C VAL A 70 7.21 -2.91 -5.43
N GLU A 71 8.31 -2.79 -6.14
CA GLU A 71 8.55 -1.65 -7.02
C GLU A 71 9.37 -2.05 -8.23
N ARG A 72 8.88 -1.76 -9.43
CA ARG A 72 9.57 -2.10 -10.68
C ARG A 72 10.51 -1.00 -11.17
N ASP A 73 10.23 0.26 -10.84
CA ASP A 73 11.02 1.39 -11.31
C ASP A 73 12.32 1.53 -10.51
N ARG A 74 13.45 1.55 -11.21
CA ARG A 74 14.77 1.57 -10.58
C ARG A 74 15.01 2.79 -9.70
N ARG A 75 14.57 3.96 -10.14
CA ARG A 75 14.71 5.20 -9.35
C ARG A 75 13.87 5.15 -8.09
N ALA A 76 12.65 4.66 -8.20
CA ALA A 76 11.76 4.48 -7.06
C ALA A 76 12.32 3.43 -6.09
N GLN A 77 12.88 2.34 -6.57
CA GLN A 77 13.53 1.32 -5.73
C GLN A 77 14.61 1.93 -4.83
N ASN A 78 15.42 2.84 -5.37
CA ASN A 78 16.47 3.51 -4.60
C ASN A 78 15.87 4.41 -3.50
N ILE A 79 14.80 5.11 -3.81
CA ILE A 79 14.09 5.96 -2.85
C ILE A 79 13.48 5.11 -1.73
N VAL A 80 12.80 4.02 -2.08
CA VAL A 80 12.24 3.08 -1.08
C VAL A 80 13.34 2.56 -0.16
N ALA A 81 14.47 2.12 -0.73
CA ALA A 81 15.58 1.60 0.04
C ALA A 81 16.14 2.64 1.04
N GLU A 82 16.27 3.90 0.62
CA GLU A 82 16.70 4.97 1.50
C GLU A 82 15.68 5.24 2.62
N ASN A 83 14.40 5.24 2.29
CA ASN A 83 13.33 5.45 3.26
C ASN A 83 13.26 4.31 4.28
N ILE A 84 13.49 3.07 3.84
CA ILE A 84 13.59 1.92 4.75
C ILE A 84 14.77 2.09 5.70
N ARG A 85 15.93 2.50 5.20
CA ARG A 85 17.11 2.75 6.05
C ARG A 85 16.86 3.83 7.10
N MET A 86 16.07 4.85 6.76
CA MET A 86 15.70 5.92 7.70
C MET A 86 15.00 5.39 8.95
N THR A 87 14.24 4.29 8.82
CA THR A 87 13.53 3.69 9.96
C THR A 87 14.47 3.09 11.00
N LYS A 88 15.70 2.74 10.62
CA LYS A 88 16.67 2.00 11.43
C LYS A 88 16.17 0.62 11.88
N GLU A 89 15.14 0.12 11.24
CA GLU A 89 14.54 -1.19 11.49
C GLU A 89 14.33 -1.95 10.17
N THR A 90 15.40 -2.01 9.37
CA THR A 90 15.34 -2.55 8.00
C THR A 90 14.83 -3.99 7.93
N SER A 91 15.01 -4.78 8.98
CA SER A 91 14.55 -6.16 9.03
C SER A 91 13.02 -6.31 8.98
N LYS A 92 12.28 -5.23 9.26
CA LYS A 92 10.81 -5.23 9.17
C LYS A 92 10.30 -5.05 7.73
N PHE A 93 11.18 -4.75 6.79
CA PHE A 93 10.82 -4.43 5.41
C PHE A 93 11.53 -5.33 4.42
N GLN A 94 10.80 -5.81 3.42
CA GLN A 94 11.36 -6.55 2.29
C GLN A 94 11.01 -5.82 1.00
N LEU A 95 12.01 -5.39 0.26
CA LEU A 95 11.82 -4.75 -1.05
C LEU A 95 12.02 -5.78 -2.16
N LEU A 96 10.96 -6.00 -2.94
CA LEU A 96 10.99 -6.85 -4.14
C LEU A 96 11.11 -5.95 -5.37
N LYS A 97 12.26 -6.01 -6.04
CA LYS A 97 12.59 -5.21 -7.23
C LYS A 97 12.10 -5.93 -8.48
N MET A 98 10.79 -5.87 -8.71
CA MET A 98 10.14 -6.58 -9.81
C MET A 98 8.76 -6.00 -10.09
N GLU A 99 8.12 -6.48 -11.15
CA GLU A 99 6.72 -6.13 -11.45
C GLU A 99 5.76 -6.81 -10.47
N SER A 100 4.62 -6.18 -10.23
CA SER A 100 3.58 -6.67 -9.32
C SER A 100 3.10 -8.08 -9.66
N SER A 101 2.90 -8.38 -10.96
CA SER A 101 2.45 -9.70 -11.40
C SER A 101 3.43 -10.81 -11.00
N ARG A 102 4.73 -10.55 -11.13
CA ARG A 102 5.77 -11.50 -10.74
C ARG A 102 5.86 -11.65 -9.22
N ALA A 103 5.72 -10.54 -8.50
CA ALA A 103 5.71 -10.57 -7.04
C ALA A 103 4.56 -11.41 -6.51
N LEU A 104 3.37 -11.30 -7.11
CA LEU A 104 2.21 -12.09 -6.71
C LEU A 104 2.40 -13.60 -6.91
N GLU A 105 3.30 -14.02 -7.79
CA GLU A 105 3.67 -15.43 -7.96
C GLU A 105 4.66 -15.92 -6.91
N GLN A 106 5.39 -15.01 -6.27
CA GLN A 106 6.49 -15.34 -5.35
C GLN A 106 6.18 -15.18 -3.87
N VAL A 107 5.33 -14.20 -3.52
CA VAL A 107 5.00 -13.96 -2.11
C VAL A 107 4.20 -15.13 -1.52
N GLU A 108 4.43 -15.40 -0.26
CA GLU A 108 3.79 -16.49 0.46
C GLU A 108 3.22 -16.02 1.79
N GLY A 109 2.26 -16.76 2.30
CA GLY A 109 1.59 -16.45 3.54
C GLY A 109 0.48 -15.43 3.34
N VAL A 110 -0.17 -15.04 4.42
CA VAL A 110 -1.30 -14.10 4.37
C VAL A 110 -0.87 -12.69 4.73
N PHE A 111 -1.60 -11.72 4.16
CA PHE A 111 -1.42 -10.31 4.44
C PHE A 111 -2.68 -9.73 5.06
N ASP A 112 -2.49 -8.80 5.97
CA ASP A 112 -3.57 -8.17 6.73
C ASP A 112 -3.96 -6.81 6.16
N LEU A 113 -3.01 -6.13 5.51
CA LEU A 113 -3.21 -4.83 4.90
C LEU A 113 -2.49 -4.79 3.55
N ILE A 114 -3.23 -4.47 2.50
CA ILE A 114 -2.71 -4.47 1.13
C ILE A 114 -3.01 -3.13 0.49
N PHE A 115 -2.00 -2.52 -0.13
CA PHE A 115 -2.14 -1.26 -0.87
C PHE A 115 -2.01 -1.52 -2.37
N LEU A 116 -2.95 -0.97 -3.15
CA LEU A 116 -2.98 -1.06 -4.61
C LEU A 116 -3.15 0.35 -5.21
N ASP A 117 -2.13 0.80 -5.93
CA ASP A 117 -2.15 2.08 -6.66
C ASP A 117 -1.55 1.89 -8.05
N PRO A 118 -2.15 1.03 -8.91
CA PRO A 118 -1.59 0.72 -10.21
C PRO A 118 -1.86 1.81 -11.25
N PRO A 119 -1.01 1.91 -12.30
CA PRO A 119 -1.20 2.90 -13.37
C PRO A 119 -2.48 2.68 -14.20
N TYR A 120 -2.94 1.45 -14.35
CA TYR A 120 -4.18 1.10 -15.05
C TYR A 120 -5.19 0.54 -14.06
N ALA A 121 -5.80 1.43 -13.29
CA ALA A 121 -6.45 1.12 -12.02
C ALA A 121 -7.47 -0.02 -12.09
N LYS A 122 -8.54 0.10 -12.88
CA LYS A 122 -9.65 -0.85 -12.82
C LYS A 122 -9.24 -2.28 -13.16
N GLU A 123 -8.63 -2.48 -14.31
CA GLU A 123 -8.25 -3.81 -14.79
C GLU A 123 -7.20 -4.46 -13.89
N GLN A 124 -6.21 -3.69 -13.47
CA GLN A 124 -5.15 -4.21 -12.61
C GLN A 124 -5.61 -4.52 -11.21
N ILE A 125 -6.44 -3.67 -10.61
CA ILE A 125 -6.98 -3.91 -9.27
C ILE A 125 -7.82 -5.20 -9.25
N VAL A 126 -8.71 -5.35 -10.21
CA VAL A 126 -9.53 -6.57 -10.33
C VAL A 126 -8.64 -7.80 -10.49
N SER A 127 -7.69 -7.74 -11.42
CA SER A 127 -6.76 -8.84 -11.69
C SER A 127 -5.91 -9.18 -10.46
N ASP A 128 -5.36 -8.18 -9.79
CA ASP A 128 -4.51 -8.38 -8.61
C ASP A 128 -5.30 -9.03 -7.47
N ILE A 129 -6.51 -8.55 -7.20
CA ILE A 129 -7.35 -9.12 -6.14
C ILE A 129 -7.74 -10.57 -6.47
N GLU A 130 -8.11 -10.85 -7.71
CA GLU A 130 -8.43 -12.21 -8.14
C GLU A 130 -7.23 -13.16 -7.97
N LYS A 131 -6.04 -12.73 -8.36
CA LYS A 131 -4.81 -13.53 -8.19
C LYS A 131 -4.46 -13.75 -6.73
N MET A 132 -4.61 -12.73 -5.90
CA MET A 132 -4.37 -12.87 -4.46
C MET A 132 -5.36 -13.83 -3.81
N ALA A 133 -6.63 -13.79 -4.24
CA ALA A 133 -7.64 -14.73 -3.76
C ALA A 133 -7.31 -16.17 -4.16
N GLU A 134 -6.91 -16.41 -5.42
CA GLU A 134 -6.50 -17.73 -5.90
C GLU A 134 -5.32 -18.31 -5.12
N ARG A 135 -4.40 -17.47 -4.66
CA ARG A 135 -3.22 -17.89 -3.91
C ARG A 135 -3.40 -17.86 -2.39
N ASP A 136 -4.61 -17.60 -1.91
CA ASP A 136 -4.91 -17.53 -0.47
C ASP A 136 -3.99 -16.57 0.29
N LEU A 137 -3.79 -15.36 -0.26
CA LEU A 137 -2.93 -14.34 0.34
C LEU A 137 -3.66 -13.42 1.32
N PHE A 138 -4.97 -13.57 1.47
CA PHE A 138 -5.78 -12.73 2.36
C PHE A 138 -5.92 -13.33 3.74
N SER A 139 -5.59 -12.57 4.77
CA SER A 139 -5.93 -12.95 6.13
C SER A 139 -7.44 -12.85 6.35
N LYS A 140 -7.91 -13.37 7.47
CA LYS A 140 -9.34 -13.34 7.84
C LYS A 140 -9.89 -11.91 7.88
N ASP A 141 -9.13 -10.97 8.41
CA ASP A 141 -9.53 -9.58 8.61
C ASP A 141 -8.82 -8.61 7.63
N VAL A 142 -8.47 -9.09 6.45
CA VAL A 142 -7.75 -8.30 5.45
C VAL A 142 -8.48 -7.03 5.07
N MET A 143 -7.72 -5.95 4.89
CA MET A 143 -8.16 -4.72 4.24
C MET A 143 -7.31 -4.50 3.00
N VAL A 144 -7.96 -4.30 1.86
CA VAL A 144 -7.30 -3.94 0.59
C VAL A 144 -7.66 -2.50 0.26
N VAL A 145 -6.67 -1.64 0.29
CA VAL A 145 -6.81 -0.19 0.10
C VAL A 145 -6.38 0.17 -1.30
N CYS A 146 -7.33 0.61 -2.11
CA CYS A 146 -7.10 0.97 -3.51
C CYS A 146 -7.15 2.48 -3.67
N GLU A 147 -6.13 3.07 -4.29
CA GLU A 147 -6.12 4.48 -4.66
C GLU A 147 -6.25 4.60 -6.17
N THR A 148 -7.21 5.41 -6.63
CA THR A 148 -7.50 5.63 -8.05
C THR A 148 -7.81 7.11 -8.30
N ASP A 149 -7.90 7.48 -9.57
CA ASP A 149 -8.56 8.73 -9.93
C ASP A 149 -10.03 8.66 -9.52
N LYS A 150 -10.61 9.79 -9.11
CA LYS A 150 -11.99 9.85 -8.64
C LYS A 150 -13.02 9.37 -9.67
N SER A 151 -12.67 9.43 -10.96
CA SER A 151 -13.56 9.00 -12.05
C SER A 151 -13.63 7.48 -12.22
N VAL A 152 -12.73 6.72 -11.61
CA VAL A 152 -12.67 5.27 -11.74
C VAL A 152 -13.76 4.61 -10.92
N GLU A 153 -14.61 3.81 -11.58
CA GLU A 153 -15.64 3.00 -10.94
C GLU A 153 -15.13 1.59 -10.74
N LEU A 154 -14.90 1.18 -9.49
CA LEU A 154 -14.49 -0.17 -9.15
C LEU A 154 -15.72 -1.04 -8.85
N PRO A 155 -15.67 -2.37 -9.14
CA PRO A 155 -16.77 -3.28 -8.81
C PRO A 155 -17.05 -3.30 -7.30
N GLU A 156 -18.32 -3.44 -6.93
CA GLU A 156 -18.71 -3.57 -5.52
C GLU A 156 -18.15 -4.82 -4.87
N GLU A 157 -18.00 -5.89 -5.66
CA GLU A 157 -17.43 -7.15 -5.19
C GLU A 157 -16.36 -7.64 -6.16
N ILE A 158 -15.25 -8.13 -5.63
CA ILE A 158 -14.18 -8.79 -6.38
C ILE A 158 -13.76 -10.03 -5.59
N ALA A 159 -13.93 -11.23 -6.17
CA ALA A 159 -13.68 -12.50 -5.49
C ALA A 159 -14.45 -12.57 -4.16
N CYS A 160 -13.78 -12.81 -3.04
CA CYS A 160 -14.42 -12.90 -1.72
C CYS A 160 -14.54 -11.54 -1.01
N LEU A 161 -14.15 -10.45 -1.67
CA LEU A 161 -14.12 -9.12 -1.06
C LEU A 161 -15.25 -8.24 -1.55
N GLY A 162 -15.72 -7.35 -0.67
CA GLY A 162 -16.70 -6.30 -1.00
C GLY A 162 -16.22 -4.95 -0.52
N ILE A 163 -16.74 -3.88 -1.12
CA ILE A 163 -16.42 -2.51 -0.71
C ILE A 163 -16.99 -2.25 0.69
N TRP A 164 -16.11 -1.84 1.60
CA TRP A 164 -16.49 -1.42 2.94
C TRP A 164 -16.63 0.09 3.05
N LYS A 165 -15.66 0.84 2.52
CA LYS A 165 -15.66 2.31 2.52
C LYS A 165 -15.07 2.85 1.22
N GLU A 166 -15.53 4.02 0.83
CA GLU A 166 -15.02 4.75 -0.32
C GLU A 166 -15.03 6.24 0.01
N LYS A 167 -13.93 6.95 -0.26
CA LYS A 167 -13.83 8.37 0.04
C LYS A 167 -13.00 9.10 -1.00
N ILE A 168 -13.45 10.30 -1.36
CA ILE A 168 -12.76 11.16 -2.33
C ILE A 168 -11.91 12.19 -1.59
N TYR A 169 -10.65 12.30 -2.02
CA TYR A 169 -9.70 13.29 -1.55
C TYR A 169 -9.18 14.07 -2.76
N GLY A 170 -9.73 15.26 -3.02
CA GLY A 170 -9.38 16.03 -4.20
C GLY A 170 -9.75 15.30 -5.49
N ILE A 171 -8.74 14.96 -6.30
CA ILE A 171 -8.91 14.19 -7.54
C ILE A 171 -8.70 12.70 -7.35
N SER A 172 -8.32 12.27 -6.16
CA SER A 172 -8.09 10.86 -5.83
C SER A 172 -9.27 10.27 -5.08
N LYS A 173 -9.46 8.97 -5.27
CA LYS A 173 -10.46 8.19 -4.55
C LYS A 173 -9.79 7.02 -3.87
N VAL A 174 -10.13 6.78 -2.62
CA VAL A 174 -9.67 5.64 -1.85
C VAL A 174 -10.85 4.70 -1.63
N THR A 175 -10.70 3.47 -2.08
CA THR A 175 -11.70 2.40 -1.92
C THR A 175 -11.10 1.29 -1.07
N VAL A 176 -11.80 0.89 0.00
CA VAL A 176 -11.34 -0.17 0.89
C VAL A 176 -12.23 -1.38 0.74
N TYR A 177 -11.61 -2.50 0.36
CA TYR A 177 -12.26 -3.81 0.27
C TYR A 177 -11.98 -4.62 1.52
N VAL A 178 -12.98 -5.36 1.99
CA VAL A 178 -12.88 -6.33 3.11
C VAL A 178 -13.63 -7.61 2.74
N ARG A 179 -13.42 -8.67 3.54
CA ARG A 179 -14.18 -9.91 3.38
C ARG A 179 -15.65 -9.72 3.74
#